data_c48f4aa0beeff054364eb2ec27ec4ed6
#
_entry.id   c48f4aa0beeff054364eb2ec27ec4ed6
#
_cell.length_a   1.000
_cell.length_b   1.000
_cell.length_c   1.000
_cell.angle_alpha   90.00
_cell.angle_beta   90.00
_cell.angle_gamma   90.00
#
_symmetry.space_group_name_H-M   'P 1'
#
loop_
_entity.id
_entity.type
_entity.pdbx_description
1 polymer ?
#
loop_
_entity_poly.entity_id
_entity_poly.type
_entity_poly.pdbx_seq_one_letter_code
_entity_poly.pdbx_strand_id
1 'polypeptide(L)'
;MASTNPNGIASTAKSSGETRKPGDIVTRSIAGVLVPDTPLISRTIEYARQESEPYLFNHVMRSWLFAVSIARKREAVYDAEVLAVATLLHDLGLAEAFAGPLRFEVEGANAARKFARSEGIDEQRAQLIWDGVALNSTPSIGLYKEIEVSLCTTGIALDWGGWGYESLPASEILGIVDAFPRLEMKQRFARAVCHVVETRPETTYDNFARDFGERFVAGYKRPSTVDLLMNSPFRE
;
A
#
# COMPACT_ATOMS: atom_id res chain seq x y z
N MET A 1 -0.65 -65.33 40.85
CA MET A 1 -0.41 -64.17 41.71
C MET A 1 -0.67 -62.93 40.88
N ALA A 2 -1.77 -62.32 41.20
CA ALA A 2 -2.24 -61.14 40.49
C ALA A 2 -1.52 -59.90 41.00
N SER A 3 -1.13 -58.98 40.11
CA SER A 3 -0.78 -57.59 40.46
C SER A 3 -1.57 -56.63 39.59
N THR A 4 -2.53 -55.98 40.19
CA THR A 4 -3.38 -54.91 39.69
C THR A 4 -2.61 -53.60 39.71
N ASN A 5 -2.68 -52.84 38.62
CA ASN A 5 -2.26 -51.46 38.62
C ASN A 5 -3.48 -50.56 38.32
N PRO A 6 -3.86 -49.65 39.22
CA PRO A 6 -4.95 -48.70 38.98
C PRO A 6 -4.35 -47.32 38.77
N ASN A 7 -4.48 -46.74 37.58
CA ASN A 7 -4.54 -45.29 37.42
C ASN A 7 -4.93 -44.95 35.98
N GLY A 8 -6.23 -44.99 35.74
CA GLY A 8 -6.83 -44.36 34.56
C GLY A 8 -7.06 -42.88 34.82
N ILE A 9 -6.34 -42.04 34.14
CA ILE A 9 -6.71 -40.63 33.99
C ILE A 9 -7.16 -40.42 32.54
N ALA A 10 -8.47 -40.43 32.35
CA ALA A 10 -9.09 -40.03 31.12
C ALA A 10 -8.99 -38.47 31.00
N SER A 11 -8.12 -38.01 30.13
CA SER A 11 -8.09 -36.59 29.72
C SER A 11 -9.21 -36.36 28.70
N THR A 12 -10.32 -35.81 29.14
CA THR A 12 -11.37 -35.27 28.25
C THR A 12 -10.91 -33.90 27.77
N ALA A 13 -10.26 -33.83 26.62
CA ALA A 13 -10.10 -32.60 25.89
C ALA A 13 -11.48 -32.16 25.39
N LYS A 14 -12.08 -31.18 26.03
CA LYS A 14 -13.23 -30.45 25.51
C LYS A 14 -12.74 -29.57 24.36
N SER A 15 -12.97 -29.99 23.11
CA SER A 15 -12.94 -29.13 21.96
C SER A 15 -14.16 -28.21 22.05
N SER A 16 -14.00 -26.99 22.50
CA SER A 16 -15.00 -25.93 22.35
C SER A 16 -15.05 -25.56 20.88
N GLY A 17 -15.91 -26.25 20.13
CA GLY A 17 -16.29 -25.82 18.78
C GLY A 17 -17.18 -24.58 18.91
N GLU A 18 -16.58 -23.39 18.92
CA GLU A 18 -17.31 -22.15 18.67
C GLU A 18 -17.74 -22.16 17.20
N THR A 19 -19.05 -22.35 16.99
CA THR A 19 -19.69 -22.19 15.68
C THR A 19 -19.59 -20.71 15.28
N ARG A 20 -18.67 -20.40 14.34
CA ARG A 20 -18.54 -19.06 13.73
C ARG A 20 -19.88 -18.67 13.12
N LYS A 21 -20.35 -17.46 13.44
CA LYS A 21 -21.51 -16.87 12.77
C LYS A 21 -21.14 -16.55 11.31
N PRO A 22 -22.05 -16.77 10.34
CA PRO A 22 -21.84 -16.29 8.98
C PRO A 22 -21.70 -14.77 9.02
N GLY A 23 -20.48 -14.25 8.68
CA GLY A 23 -20.16 -12.82 8.69
C GLY A 23 -18.97 -12.42 9.56
N ASP A 24 -18.44 -13.28 10.43
CA ASP A 24 -17.23 -12.97 11.21
C ASP A 24 -15.99 -13.01 10.31
N ILE A 25 -15.43 -11.83 10.01
CA ILE A 25 -14.17 -11.71 9.28
C ILE A 25 -13.06 -12.32 10.15
N VAL A 26 -12.41 -13.36 9.65
CA VAL A 26 -11.21 -13.91 10.30
C VAL A 26 -10.14 -12.84 10.30
N THR A 27 -9.52 -12.60 11.45
CA THR A 27 -8.43 -11.64 11.58
C THR A 27 -7.17 -12.32 12.10
N ARG A 28 -6.02 -11.78 11.72
CA ARG A 28 -4.71 -12.10 12.30
C ARG A 28 -4.01 -10.84 12.78
N SER A 29 -3.07 -10.99 13.69
CA SER A 29 -2.24 -9.87 14.15
C SER A 29 -0.94 -9.79 13.36
N ILE A 30 -0.63 -8.62 12.80
CA ILE A 30 0.66 -8.32 12.17
C ILE A 30 1.19 -7.07 12.86
N ALA A 31 2.37 -7.14 13.45
CA ALA A 31 2.99 -6.04 14.21
C ALA A 31 2.04 -5.38 15.24
N GLY A 32 1.19 -6.19 15.89
CA GLY A 32 0.21 -5.72 16.86
C GLY A 32 -1.08 -5.14 16.26
N VAL A 33 -1.18 -5.01 14.94
CA VAL A 33 -2.38 -4.55 14.24
C VAL A 33 -3.24 -5.76 13.82
N LEU A 34 -4.52 -5.74 14.19
CA LEU A 34 -5.49 -6.73 13.72
C LEU A 34 -5.88 -6.41 12.28
N VAL A 35 -5.61 -7.34 11.38
CA VAL A 35 -5.90 -7.23 9.95
C VAL A 35 -6.79 -8.40 9.50
N PRO A 36 -7.61 -8.25 8.46
CA PRO A 36 -8.34 -9.37 7.88
C PRO A 36 -7.40 -10.46 7.37
N ASP A 37 -7.75 -11.71 7.64
CA ASP A 37 -6.99 -12.89 7.23
C ASP A 37 -7.71 -13.59 6.07
N THR A 38 -7.58 -13.02 4.87
CA THR A 38 -8.15 -13.61 3.66
C THR A 38 -7.06 -14.19 2.76
N PRO A 39 -7.39 -15.21 1.95
CA PRO A 39 -6.45 -15.76 0.97
C PRO A 39 -5.94 -14.71 -0.01
N LEU A 40 -6.79 -13.74 -0.42
CA LEU A 40 -6.40 -12.66 -1.31
C LEU A 40 -5.33 -11.78 -0.67
N ILE A 41 -5.53 -11.31 0.56
CA ILE A 41 -4.55 -10.48 1.28
C ILE A 41 -3.23 -11.22 1.43
N SER A 42 -3.25 -12.51 1.75
CA SER A 42 -2.04 -13.31 1.88
C SER A 42 -1.27 -13.41 0.55
N ARG A 43 -1.97 -13.65 -0.57
CA ARG A 43 -1.35 -13.65 -1.90
C ARG A 43 -0.85 -12.28 -2.32
N THR A 44 -1.57 -11.21 -1.97
CA THR A 44 -1.13 -9.83 -2.24
C THR A 44 0.17 -9.49 -1.51
N ILE A 45 0.29 -9.88 -0.23
CA ILE A 45 1.54 -9.69 0.53
C ILE A 45 2.70 -10.44 -0.11
N GLU A 46 2.47 -11.67 -0.52
CA GLU A 46 3.51 -12.48 -1.17
C GLU A 46 3.90 -11.89 -2.54
N TYR A 47 2.92 -11.46 -3.34
CA TYR A 47 3.17 -10.80 -4.62
C TYR A 47 3.97 -9.50 -4.44
N ALA A 48 3.57 -8.65 -3.49
CA ALA A 48 4.33 -7.43 -3.16
C ALA A 48 5.77 -7.75 -2.72
N ARG A 49 5.98 -8.84 -1.97
CA ARG A 49 7.31 -9.28 -1.55
C ARG A 49 8.19 -9.73 -2.71
N GLN A 50 7.61 -10.45 -3.67
CA GLN A 50 8.34 -10.96 -4.84
C GLN A 50 8.72 -9.85 -5.81
N GLU A 51 7.86 -8.84 -5.97
CA GLU A 51 8.02 -7.79 -6.96
C GLU A 51 8.73 -6.52 -6.44
N SER A 52 9.03 -6.45 -5.14
CA SER A 52 9.61 -5.24 -4.53
C SER A 52 10.96 -5.52 -3.86
N GLU A 53 11.85 -4.54 -3.92
CA GLU A 53 13.04 -4.55 -3.06
C GLU A 53 12.64 -4.54 -1.56
N PRO A 54 13.46 -5.10 -0.65
CA PRO A 54 13.09 -5.25 0.76
C PRO A 54 12.66 -3.95 1.45
N TYR A 55 13.29 -2.80 1.14
CA TYR A 55 12.90 -1.51 1.73
C TYR A 55 11.52 -1.07 1.26
N LEU A 56 11.19 -1.32 -0.01
CA LEU A 56 9.92 -0.96 -0.62
C LEU A 56 8.81 -1.89 -0.13
N PHE A 57 9.08 -3.20 -0.05
CA PHE A 57 8.17 -4.14 0.59
C PHE A 57 7.84 -3.73 2.03
N ASN A 58 8.84 -3.35 2.82
CA ASN A 58 8.61 -2.87 4.18
C ASN A 58 7.81 -1.57 4.19
N HIS A 59 8.01 -0.68 3.22
CA HIS A 59 7.22 0.55 3.05
C HIS A 59 5.74 0.24 2.82
N VAL A 60 5.41 -0.60 1.85
CA VAL A 60 4.01 -0.91 1.53
C VAL A 60 3.32 -1.66 2.67
N MET A 61 4.04 -2.52 3.41
CA MET A 61 3.53 -3.17 4.61
C MET A 61 3.20 -2.17 5.72
N ARG A 62 4.11 -1.24 6.03
CA ARG A 62 3.86 -0.19 7.03
C ARG A 62 2.70 0.70 6.61
N SER A 63 2.67 1.13 5.35
CA SER A 63 1.59 1.96 4.79
C SER A 63 0.22 1.31 4.97
N TRP A 64 0.11 0.01 4.67
CA TRP A 64 -1.12 -0.74 4.87
C TRP A 64 -1.51 -0.85 6.35
N LEU A 65 -0.57 -1.20 7.23
CA LEU A 65 -0.84 -1.31 8.66
C LEU A 65 -1.26 0.04 9.26
N PHE A 66 -0.65 1.14 8.84
CA PHE A 66 -1.07 2.49 9.23
C PHE A 66 -2.47 2.83 8.71
N ALA A 67 -2.79 2.48 7.45
CA ALA A 67 -4.13 2.68 6.90
C ALA A 67 -5.19 1.94 7.70
N VAL A 68 -4.95 0.67 8.06
CA VAL A 68 -5.85 -0.14 8.90
C VAL A 68 -5.99 0.46 10.31
N SER A 69 -4.89 0.89 10.93
CA SER A 69 -4.91 1.52 12.25
C SER A 69 -5.70 2.82 12.27
N ILE A 70 -5.55 3.63 11.23
CA ILE A 70 -6.31 4.88 11.04
C ILE A 70 -7.79 4.58 10.78
N ALA A 71 -8.10 3.59 9.95
CA ALA A 71 -9.48 3.15 9.70
C ALA A 71 -10.17 2.72 11.00
N ARG A 72 -9.49 1.90 11.81
CA ARG A 72 -9.99 1.48 13.13
C ARG A 72 -10.26 2.68 14.04
N LYS A 73 -9.34 3.64 14.12
CA LYS A 73 -9.49 4.85 14.94
C LYS A 73 -10.67 5.71 14.49
N ARG A 74 -10.93 5.74 13.18
CA ARG A 74 -12.06 6.50 12.59
C ARG A 74 -13.37 5.74 12.59
N GLU A 75 -13.38 4.49 13.08
CA GLU A 75 -14.53 3.57 13.00
C GLU A 75 -15.08 3.48 11.56
N ALA A 76 -14.16 3.51 10.58
CA ALA A 76 -14.51 3.54 9.18
C ALA A 76 -15.02 2.16 8.69
N VAL A 77 -16.08 2.20 7.89
CA VAL A 77 -16.58 1.02 7.15
C VAL A 77 -16.00 1.07 5.75
N TYR A 78 -15.25 0.04 5.36
CA TYR A 78 -14.52 -0.01 4.10
C TYR A 78 -14.33 -1.45 3.62
N ASP A 79 -14.04 -1.64 2.34
CA ASP A 79 -13.63 -2.93 1.79
C ASP A 79 -12.17 -3.20 2.12
N ALA A 80 -11.95 -4.12 3.04
CA ALA A 80 -10.63 -4.42 3.58
C ALA A 80 -9.67 -5.05 2.55
N GLU A 81 -10.18 -5.81 1.60
CA GLU A 81 -9.38 -6.40 0.53
C GLU A 81 -8.97 -5.36 -0.50
N VAL A 82 -9.89 -4.47 -0.89
CA VAL A 82 -9.58 -3.33 -1.77
C VAL A 82 -8.49 -2.46 -1.15
N LEU A 83 -8.64 -2.08 0.13
CA LEU A 83 -7.62 -1.30 0.84
C LEU A 83 -6.27 -2.01 0.87
N ALA A 84 -6.27 -3.32 1.19
CA ALA A 84 -5.04 -4.10 1.26
C ALA A 84 -4.33 -4.16 -0.10
N VAL A 85 -5.06 -4.54 -1.17
CA VAL A 85 -4.47 -4.65 -2.51
C VAL A 85 -3.95 -3.30 -2.99
N ALA A 86 -4.76 -2.24 -2.88
CA ALA A 86 -4.33 -0.91 -3.30
C ALA A 86 -3.06 -0.45 -2.56
N THR A 87 -3.02 -0.61 -1.22
CA THR A 87 -1.91 -0.10 -0.43
C THR A 87 -0.65 -0.97 -0.56
N LEU A 88 -0.80 -2.30 -0.64
CA LEU A 88 0.34 -3.21 -0.78
C LEU A 88 0.99 -3.13 -2.17
N LEU A 89 0.26 -2.71 -3.19
CA LEU A 89 0.73 -2.69 -4.58
C LEU A 89 0.96 -1.27 -5.14
N HIS A 90 0.87 -0.21 -4.30
CA HIS A 90 0.90 1.17 -4.80
C HIS A 90 2.20 1.60 -5.48
N ASP A 91 3.31 0.99 -5.11
CA ASP A 91 4.64 1.32 -5.62
C ASP A 91 5.18 0.31 -6.66
N LEU A 92 4.34 -0.61 -7.18
CA LEU A 92 4.77 -1.57 -8.21
C LEU A 92 5.42 -0.89 -9.42
N GLY A 93 4.93 0.27 -9.83
CA GLY A 93 5.46 1.01 -10.97
C GLY A 93 6.88 1.57 -10.80
N LEU A 94 7.45 1.51 -9.59
CA LEU A 94 8.87 1.81 -9.34
C LEU A 94 9.78 0.63 -9.66
N ALA A 95 9.25 -0.59 -9.76
CA ALA A 95 10.04 -1.76 -10.15
C ALA A 95 10.17 -1.85 -11.67
N GLU A 96 11.37 -2.18 -12.14
CA GLU A 96 11.70 -2.25 -13.58
C GLU A 96 10.78 -3.19 -14.38
N ALA A 97 10.30 -4.26 -13.76
CA ALA A 97 9.38 -5.22 -14.38
C ALA A 97 8.04 -4.58 -14.79
N PHE A 98 7.67 -3.44 -14.22
CA PHE A 98 6.44 -2.70 -14.50
C PHE A 98 6.70 -1.35 -15.16
N ALA A 99 7.94 -1.05 -15.52
CA ALA A 99 8.30 0.18 -16.20
C ALA A 99 7.62 0.25 -17.58
N GLY A 100 7.04 1.42 -17.89
CA GLY A 100 6.34 1.67 -19.15
C GLY A 100 6.37 3.16 -19.53
N PRO A 101 5.68 3.57 -20.61
CA PRO A 101 5.70 4.93 -21.11
C PRO A 101 4.85 5.91 -20.28
N LEU A 102 4.08 5.43 -19.31
CA LEU A 102 3.20 6.26 -18.50
C LEU A 102 3.88 6.63 -17.17
N ARG A 103 3.22 7.47 -16.38
CA ARG A 103 3.62 7.76 -15.00
C ARG A 103 3.73 6.44 -14.22
N PHE A 104 4.73 6.33 -13.33
CA PHE A 104 4.92 5.08 -12.58
C PHE A 104 3.68 4.70 -11.74
N GLU A 105 2.92 5.69 -11.24
CA GLU A 105 1.67 5.45 -10.52
C GLU A 105 0.61 4.82 -11.42
N VAL A 106 0.56 5.20 -12.70
CA VAL A 106 -0.39 4.64 -13.68
C VAL A 106 0.02 3.23 -14.10
N GLU A 107 1.33 2.99 -14.33
CA GLU A 107 1.84 1.65 -14.62
C GLU A 107 1.60 0.69 -13.44
N GLY A 108 1.89 1.16 -12.21
CA GLY A 108 1.59 0.42 -10.99
C GLY A 108 0.10 0.14 -10.83
N ALA A 109 -0.77 1.12 -11.10
CA ALA A 109 -2.22 0.97 -11.04
C ALA A 109 -2.75 -0.06 -12.07
N ASN A 110 -2.19 -0.05 -13.28
CA ASN A 110 -2.53 -1.04 -14.31
C ASN A 110 -2.11 -2.45 -13.88
N ALA A 111 -0.91 -2.60 -13.30
CA ALA A 111 -0.42 -3.87 -12.77
C ALA A 111 -1.27 -4.38 -11.59
N ALA A 112 -1.58 -3.50 -10.62
CA ALA A 112 -2.40 -3.84 -9.47
C ALA A 112 -3.83 -4.25 -9.87
N ARG A 113 -4.45 -3.54 -10.82
CA ARG A 113 -5.77 -3.90 -11.38
C ARG A 113 -5.73 -5.24 -12.12
N LYS A 114 -4.67 -5.49 -12.89
CA LYS A 114 -4.48 -6.78 -13.56
C LYS A 114 -4.36 -7.92 -12.56
N PHE A 115 -3.56 -7.75 -11.50
CA PHE A 115 -3.46 -8.69 -10.39
C PHE A 115 -4.83 -8.93 -9.74
N ALA A 116 -5.54 -7.86 -9.35
CA ALA A 116 -6.86 -7.96 -8.72
C ALA A 116 -7.86 -8.76 -9.56
N ARG A 117 -7.92 -8.49 -10.87
CA ARG A 117 -8.77 -9.24 -11.80
C ARG A 117 -8.39 -10.72 -11.89
N SER A 118 -7.10 -11.04 -11.92
CA SER A 118 -6.64 -12.46 -11.94
C SER A 118 -6.99 -13.20 -10.66
N GLU A 119 -7.19 -12.48 -9.55
CA GLU A 119 -7.64 -12.99 -8.26
C GLU A 119 -9.18 -13.05 -8.12
N GLY A 120 -9.93 -12.71 -9.16
CA GLY A 120 -11.39 -12.77 -9.19
C GLY A 120 -12.11 -11.57 -8.59
N ILE A 121 -11.40 -10.46 -8.36
CA ILE A 121 -12.00 -9.18 -7.94
C ILE A 121 -12.84 -8.61 -9.10
N ASP A 122 -14.07 -8.20 -8.79
CA ASP A 122 -14.97 -7.58 -9.75
C ASP A 122 -14.45 -6.20 -10.23
N GLU A 123 -15.03 -5.71 -11.34
CA GLU A 123 -14.54 -4.51 -12.00
C GLU A 123 -14.68 -3.23 -11.16
N GLN A 124 -15.74 -3.12 -10.36
CA GLN A 124 -15.94 -1.94 -9.50
C GLN A 124 -14.87 -1.87 -8.41
N ARG A 125 -14.60 -2.99 -7.75
CA ARG A 125 -13.54 -3.10 -6.74
C ARG A 125 -12.14 -2.95 -7.37
N ALA A 126 -11.93 -3.54 -8.55
CA ALA A 126 -10.67 -3.41 -9.29
C ALA A 126 -10.41 -1.95 -9.73
N GLN A 127 -11.45 -1.16 -10.02
CA GLN A 127 -11.31 0.27 -10.30
C GLN A 127 -10.93 1.07 -9.05
N LEU A 128 -11.49 0.76 -7.88
CA LEU A 128 -11.08 1.39 -6.61
C LEU A 128 -9.61 1.09 -6.28
N ILE A 129 -9.15 -0.13 -6.55
CA ILE A 129 -7.73 -0.49 -6.42
C ILE A 129 -6.88 0.36 -7.36
N TRP A 130 -7.29 0.49 -8.63
CA TRP A 130 -6.59 1.33 -9.61
C TRP A 130 -6.52 2.78 -9.14
N ASP A 131 -7.64 3.36 -8.67
CA ASP A 131 -7.70 4.74 -8.18
C ASP A 131 -6.80 4.94 -6.96
N GLY A 132 -6.80 3.99 -6.02
CA GLY A 132 -5.93 4.03 -4.83
C GLY A 132 -4.44 4.05 -5.18
N VAL A 133 -4.04 3.26 -6.17
CA VAL A 133 -2.67 3.24 -6.66
C VAL A 133 -2.35 4.48 -7.50
N ALA A 134 -3.18 4.85 -8.47
CA ALA A 134 -2.91 5.98 -9.37
C ALA A 134 -2.89 7.34 -8.65
N LEU A 135 -3.62 7.48 -7.54
CA LEU A 135 -3.73 8.73 -6.78
C LEU A 135 -2.89 8.75 -5.50
N ASN A 136 -2.10 7.71 -5.22
CA ASN A 136 -1.36 7.57 -3.97
C ASN A 136 -0.47 8.79 -3.66
N SER A 137 0.13 9.37 -4.68
CA SER A 137 1.04 10.52 -4.60
C SER A 137 0.33 11.87 -4.82
N THR A 138 -1.00 11.88 -4.93
CA THR A 138 -1.82 13.09 -5.18
C THR A 138 -2.86 13.27 -4.07
N PRO A 139 -2.43 13.57 -2.82
CA PRO A 139 -3.32 13.63 -1.65
C PRO A 139 -4.40 14.69 -1.78
N SER A 140 -4.17 15.76 -2.55
CA SER A 140 -5.16 16.79 -2.84
C SER A 140 -6.39 16.28 -3.62
N ILE A 141 -6.32 15.06 -4.18
CA ILE A 141 -7.45 14.37 -4.83
C ILE A 141 -7.78 13.09 -4.04
N GLY A 142 -6.79 12.24 -3.77
CA GLY A 142 -7.00 10.93 -3.16
C GLY A 142 -7.74 10.97 -1.83
N LEU A 143 -7.52 12.00 -1.00
CA LEU A 143 -8.21 12.17 0.29
C LEU A 143 -9.73 12.47 0.16
N TYR A 144 -10.19 12.85 -1.02
CA TYR A 144 -11.61 13.20 -1.30
C TYR A 144 -12.33 12.18 -2.16
N LYS A 145 -11.67 11.04 -2.42
CA LYS A 145 -12.24 9.88 -3.11
C LYS A 145 -12.95 8.94 -2.13
N GLU A 146 -13.35 7.78 -2.62
CA GLU A 146 -13.94 6.71 -1.82
C GLU A 146 -13.05 6.36 -0.64
N ILE A 147 -13.64 5.81 0.41
CA ILE A 147 -12.98 5.60 1.70
C ILE A 147 -11.70 4.76 1.58
N GLU A 148 -11.68 3.74 0.72
CA GLU A 148 -10.53 2.87 0.50
C GLU A 148 -9.36 3.66 -0.11
N VAL A 149 -9.63 4.53 -1.09
CA VAL A 149 -8.63 5.40 -1.73
C VAL A 149 -8.10 6.43 -0.73
N SER A 150 -8.99 7.04 0.04
CA SER A 150 -8.62 8.02 1.08
C SER A 150 -7.76 7.39 2.18
N LEU A 151 -8.10 6.19 2.66
CA LEU A 151 -7.33 5.45 3.65
C LEU A 151 -5.98 5.00 3.10
N CYS A 152 -5.93 4.51 1.86
CA CYS A 152 -4.70 4.16 1.15
C CYS A 152 -3.76 5.37 1.12
N THR A 153 -4.21 6.51 0.60
CA THR A 153 -3.46 7.77 0.55
C THR A 153 -2.97 8.19 1.94
N THR A 154 -3.83 8.08 2.97
CA THR A 154 -3.47 8.50 4.34
C THR A 154 -2.38 7.61 4.94
N GLY A 155 -2.48 6.29 4.79
CA GLY A 155 -1.48 5.34 5.30
C GLY A 155 -0.12 5.50 4.62
N ILE A 156 -0.11 5.71 3.30
CA ILE A 156 1.09 5.98 2.51
C ILE A 156 1.74 7.30 2.94
N ALA A 157 0.96 8.38 3.06
CA ALA A 157 1.46 9.70 3.46
C ALA A 157 2.06 9.68 4.88
N LEU A 158 1.48 8.89 5.79
CA LEU A 158 2.02 8.71 7.14
C LEU A 158 3.38 8.00 7.09
N ASP A 159 3.54 6.89 6.37
CA ASP A 159 4.84 6.21 6.30
C ASP A 159 5.87 6.98 5.51
N TRP A 160 5.48 7.56 4.39
CA TRP A 160 6.41 8.26 3.49
C TRP A 160 6.94 9.55 4.12
N GLY A 161 6.05 10.42 4.63
CA GLY A 161 6.37 11.77 5.07
C GLY A 161 6.04 12.10 6.52
N GLY A 162 5.44 11.17 7.28
CA GLY A 162 5.01 11.40 8.67
C GLY A 162 3.73 12.24 8.78
N TRP A 163 2.96 12.36 7.70
CA TRP A 163 1.73 13.17 7.73
C TRP A 163 0.69 12.54 8.65
N GLY A 164 0.25 13.28 9.66
CA GLY A 164 -0.66 12.78 10.68
C GLY A 164 -0.01 11.81 11.66
N TYR A 165 1.30 11.92 11.91
CA TYR A 165 2.04 11.08 12.85
C TYR A 165 1.38 11.05 14.24
N GLU A 166 0.86 12.18 14.70
CA GLU A 166 0.16 12.34 15.97
C GLU A 166 -1.24 11.67 15.99
N SER A 167 -1.71 11.17 14.86
CA SER A 167 -3.02 10.51 14.77
C SER A 167 -3.05 9.11 15.40
N LEU A 168 -1.90 8.46 15.59
CA LEU A 168 -1.78 7.15 16.19
C LEU A 168 -0.90 7.19 17.45
N PRO A 169 -1.05 6.25 18.39
CA PRO A 169 -0.15 6.13 19.54
C PRO A 169 1.28 5.87 19.07
N ALA A 170 2.25 6.55 19.67
CA ALA A 170 3.68 6.37 19.32
C ALA A 170 4.14 4.91 19.47
N SER A 171 3.64 4.18 20.47
CA SER A 171 3.95 2.76 20.67
C SER A 171 3.47 1.87 19.51
N GLU A 172 2.32 2.17 18.91
CA GLU A 172 1.80 1.45 17.76
C GLU A 172 2.66 1.72 16.53
N ILE A 173 3.00 2.99 16.28
CA ILE A 173 3.88 3.37 15.17
C ILE A 173 5.26 2.69 15.30
N LEU A 174 5.86 2.75 16.49
CA LEU A 174 7.16 2.11 16.74
C LEU A 174 7.11 0.60 16.55
N GLY A 175 6.06 -0.08 17.04
CA GLY A 175 5.89 -1.52 16.85
C GLY A 175 5.80 -1.92 15.37
N ILE A 176 5.13 -1.13 14.54
CA ILE A 176 5.05 -1.34 13.09
C ILE A 176 6.41 -1.12 12.43
N VAL A 177 7.12 -0.05 12.79
CA VAL A 177 8.45 0.27 12.24
C VAL A 177 9.51 -0.76 12.65
N ASP A 178 9.45 -1.26 13.88
CA ASP A 178 10.37 -2.31 14.37
C ASP A 178 10.14 -3.64 13.63
N ALA A 179 8.88 -4.00 13.35
CA ALA A 179 8.54 -5.21 12.60
C ALA A 179 8.91 -5.11 11.10
N PHE A 180 8.84 -3.91 10.53
CA PHE A 180 9.17 -3.62 9.13
C PHE A 180 10.17 -2.47 9.06
N PRO A 181 11.48 -2.71 9.30
CA PRO A 181 12.50 -1.66 9.33
C PRO A 181 12.58 -0.87 8.03
N ARG A 182 12.97 0.41 8.14
CA ARG A 182 13.01 1.31 6.98
C ARG A 182 14.13 1.02 5.97
N LEU A 183 15.20 0.35 6.35
CA LEU A 183 16.28 -0.12 5.46
C LEU A 183 16.81 0.99 4.52
N GLU A 184 17.16 2.15 5.06
CA GLU A 184 17.62 3.32 4.30
C GLU A 184 16.59 3.85 3.27
N MET A 185 15.30 3.69 3.55
CA MET A 185 14.22 4.04 2.64
C MET A 185 14.38 5.44 2.03
N LYS A 186 14.77 6.46 2.81
CA LYS A 186 14.89 7.84 2.29
C LYS A 186 15.83 7.93 1.10
N GLN A 187 17.00 7.29 1.21
CA GLN A 187 18.02 7.32 0.17
C GLN A 187 17.66 6.39 -1.00
N ARG A 188 17.14 5.20 -0.70
CA ARG A 188 16.77 4.22 -1.73
C ARG A 188 15.58 4.68 -2.54
N PHE A 189 14.54 5.21 -1.89
CA PHE A 189 13.37 5.77 -2.56
C PHE A 189 13.75 6.97 -3.44
N ALA A 190 14.58 7.89 -2.91
CA ALA A 190 15.07 9.01 -3.70
C ALA A 190 15.81 8.55 -4.96
N ARG A 191 16.66 7.52 -4.87
CA ARG A 191 17.35 6.95 -6.05
C ARG A 191 16.38 6.33 -7.05
N ALA A 192 15.37 5.58 -6.58
CA ALA A 192 14.37 4.99 -7.46
C ALA A 192 13.59 6.05 -8.23
N VAL A 193 13.14 7.12 -7.54
CA VAL A 193 12.44 8.24 -8.20
C VAL A 193 13.38 8.99 -9.16
N CYS A 194 14.64 9.25 -8.78
CA CYS A 194 15.60 9.88 -9.68
C CYS A 194 15.84 9.03 -10.93
N HIS A 195 15.90 7.71 -10.82
CA HIS A 195 16.00 6.81 -11.98
C HIS A 195 14.81 6.95 -12.94
N VAL A 196 13.58 7.09 -12.43
CA VAL A 196 12.40 7.39 -13.28
C VAL A 196 12.57 8.73 -13.98
N VAL A 197 13.03 9.77 -13.26
CA VAL A 197 13.26 11.11 -13.83
C VAL A 197 14.33 11.10 -14.91
N GLU A 198 15.41 10.34 -14.73
CA GLU A 198 16.52 10.23 -15.69
C GLU A 198 16.14 9.46 -16.95
N THR A 199 15.32 8.42 -16.80
CA THR A 199 14.98 7.51 -17.91
C THR A 199 13.70 7.92 -18.65
N ARG A 200 12.77 8.60 -17.97
CA ARG A 200 11.45 8.97 -18.49
C ARG A 200 10.99 10.33 -17.95
N PRO A 201 11.76 11.42 -18.19
CA PRO A 201 11.49 12.73 -17.60
C PRO A 201 10.09 13.27 -17.90
N GLU A 202 9.55 12.99 -19.10
CA GLU A 202 8.22 13.44 -19.53
C GLU A 202 7.08 12.90 -18.67
N THR A 203 7.27 11.75 -18.01
CA THR A 203 6.27 11.15 -17.12
C THR A 203 6.25 11.79 -15.74
N THR A 204 7.13 12.75 -15.47
CA THR A 204 7.34 13.33 -14.13
C THR A 204 6.95 14.82 -14.03
N TYR A 205 6.57 15.44 -15.13
CA TYR A 205 6.41 16.91 -15.18
C TYR A 205 5.24 17.45 -14.35
N ASP A 206 4.23 16.64 -14.08
CA ASP A 206 3.00 17.01 -13.37
C ASP A 206 2.77 16.27 -12.06
N ASN A 207 3.81 15.60 -11.52
CA ASN A 207 3.73 14.87 -10.26
C ASN A 207 4.90 15.21 -9.31
N PHE A 208 4.93 14.59 -8.12
CA PHE A 208 5.93 14.86 -7.10
C PHE A 208 7.37 14.51 -7.52
N ALA A 209 7.55 13.60 -8.49
CA ALA A 209 8.88 13.18 -8.96
C ALA A 209 9.64 14.36 -9.62
N ARG A 210 8.93 15.40 -10.13
CA ARG A 210 9.56 16.62 -10.62
C ARG A 210 10.46 17.29 -9.58
N ASP A 211 10.05 17.26 -8.30
CA ASP A 211 10.81 17.91 -7.22
C ASP A 211 12.17 17.20 -7.00
N PHE A 212 12.19 15.86 -7.22
CA PHE A 212 13.43 15.08 -7.24
C PHE A 212 14.26 15.40 -8.47
N GLY A 213 13.63 15.53 -9.63
CA GLY A 213 14.28 15.95 -10.87
C GLY A 213 14.95 17.30 -10.74
N GLU A 214 14.21 18.31 -10.31
CA GLU A 214 14.71 19.68 -10.14
C GLU A 214 15.86 19.76 -9.11
N ARG A 215 15.83 18.91 -8.08
CA ARG A 215 16.80 18.94 -6.99
C ARG A 215 18.03 18.07 -7.19
N PHE A 216 17.90 16.91 -7.84
CA PHE A 216 18.94 15.89 -7.84
C PHE A 216 19.41 15.44 -9.22
N VAL A 217 18.68 15.74 -10.30
CA VAL A 217 19.01 15.29 -11.66
C VAL A 217 19.54 16.44 -12.49
N ALA A 218 20.81 16.36 -12.87
CA ALA A 218 21.46 17.41 -13.67
C ALA A 218 20.78 17.56 -15.04
N GLY A 219 20.43 18.79 -15.40
CA GLY A 219 19.82 19.09 -16.71
C GLY A 219 18.32 18.80 -16.79
N TYR A 220 17.67 18.33 -15.72
CA TYR A 220 16.23 18.17 -15.71
C TYR A 220 15.52 19.51 -15.90
N LYS A 221 14.63 19.58 -16.89
CA LYS A 221 13.81 20.76 -17.18
C LYS A 221 12.41 20.31 -17.59
N ARG A 222 11.40 20.78 -16.87
CA ARG A 222 10.01 20.57 -17.25
C ARG A 222 9.46 21.74 -18.06
N PRO A 223 8.52 21.52 -19.00
CA PRO A 223 7.80 22.59 -19.66
C PRO A 223 7.03 23.45 -18.64
N SER A 224 7.04 24.76 -18.85
CA SER A 224 6.20 25.67 -18.09
C SER A 224 4.76 25.57 -18.59
N THR A 225 3.80 25.32 -17.69
CA THR A 225 2.36 25.35 -18.03
C THR A 225 1.93 26.74 -18.53
N VAL A 226 2.55 27.82 -17.99
CA VAL A 226 2.29 29.18 -18.45
C VAL A 226 2.78 29.35 -19.89
N ASP A 227 4.00 28.88 -20.21
CA ASP A 227 4.55 28.98 -21.56
C ASP A 227 3.72 28.17 -22.56
N LEU A 228 3.22 26.99 -22.17
CA LEU A 228 2.33 26.19 -23.01
C LEU A 228 1.03 26.93 -23.33
N LEU A 229 0.43 27.61 -22.35
CA LEU A 229 -0.77 28.41 -22.54
C LEU A 229 -0.47 29.62 -23.42
N MET A 230 0.57 30.42 -23.06
CA MET A 230 0.89 31.68 -23.73
C MET A 230 1.39 31.52 -25.17
N ASN A 231 1.96 30.36 -25.51
CA ASN A 231 2.39 30.01 -26.86
C ASN A 231 1.41 29.12 -27.61
N SER A 232 0.16 29.01 -27.12
CA SER A 232 -0.91 28.29 -27.81
C SER A 232 -1.07 28.81 -29.26
N PRO A 233 -1.28 27.91 -30.26
CA PRO A 233 -1.38 28.33 -31.67
C PRO A 233 -2.73 28.96 -32.02
N PHE A 234 -3.65 29.05 -31.07
CA PHE A 234 -4.97 29.61 -31.30
C PHE A 234 -4.95 31.14 -31.29
N ARG A 235 -5.81 31.73 -32.12
CA ARG A 235 -6.01 33.19 -32.12
C ARG A 235 -6.97 33.58 -31.00
N GLU A 236 -6.70 34.71 -30.37
CA GLU A 236 -7.61 35.34 -29.42
C GLU A 236 -8.80 36.00 -30.16
#